data_a6a46a65521d004e35d490ba9e015b71
#
_entry.id   a6a46a65521d004e35d490ba9e015b71
#
_cell.length_a   1.000
_cell.length_b   1.000
_cell.length_c   1.000
_cell.angle_alpha   90.00
_cell.angle_beta   90.00
_cell.angle_gamma   90.00
#
_symmetry.space_group_name_H-M   'P 1'
#
loop_
_entity.id
_entity.type
_entity.pdbx_description
1 polymer ?
#
loop_
_entity_poly.entity_id
_entity_poly.type
_entity_poly.pdbx_seq_one_letter_code
_entity_poly.pdbx_strand_id
1 'polypeptide(L)'
;MDIYVDNLPFFIGQAGAIPYICSKNSGTSMARPVSFTKERIIAAAIELIRRNGPDSLSARNLTAALGSGASPIFSSFVSMDGLKSAVLAEVKHQFHHRIEIGFSLNPPFKGFGLAFVWFAMDEPQLYKLIMSNPAQAASFEDYIDKHVGFKEECLAAIGKSLGLQGRDAEMLYYQMLLVAIGLAQTCVEGGAQLNLGQVSEIFGKNVRAFLMVIRAGADPVESFMPSEGPGPDIDVETYLMMRPLAGQNHLLQELYAAPRYIKETEWPELERVLRNTAGITPDSLRKEHPGLTRGDIHIIMLDRLGFSVTQQAALLGISAPSVTKARQRMKTKVE
;
A
#
# COMPACT_ATOMS: atom_id res chain seq x y z
N MET A 1 -25.43 -14.03 -25.63
CA MET A 1 -24.25 -13.94 -26.50
C MET A 1 -23.06 -14.32 -25.62
N ASP A 2 -22.86 -15.63 -25.54
CA ASP A 2 -21.88 -16.25 -24.64
C ASP A 2 -20.49 -16.00 -25.16
N ILE A 3 -19.71 -15.23 -24.40
CA ILE A 3 -18.31 -15.04 -24.70
C ILE A 3 -17.57 -16.23 -24.06
N TYR A 4 -17.16 -17.13 -24.93
CA TYR A 4 -16.30 -18.26 -24.68
C TYR A 4 -15.17 -17.94 -23.69
N VAL A 5 -15.20 -18.60 -22.55
CA VAL A 5 -14.10 -18.66 -21.58
C VAL A 5 -13.74 -20.14 -21.43
N ASP A 6 -13.20 -20.73 -22.48
CA ASP A 6 -12.52 -22.02 -22.39
C ASP A 6 -11.55 -22.13 -23.57
N ASN A 7 -10.27 -21.91 -23.28
CA ASN A 7 -9.08 -22.54 -23.84
C ASN A 7 -7.88 -21.62 -23.68
N LEU A 8 -7.33 -21.63 -22.46
CA LEU A 8 -5.93 -21.27 -22.27
C LEU A 8 -5.13 -22.57 -22.42
N PRO A 9 -4.23 -22.70 -23.39
CA PRO A 9 -3.28 -23.80 -23.37
C PRO A 9 -2.43 -23.68 -22.10
N PHE A 10 -2.48 -24.74 -21.34
CA PHE A 10 -1.68 -24.97 -20.15
C PHE A 10 -0.22 -25.11 -20.55
N PHE A 11 0.48 -23.97 -20.74
CA PHE A 11 1.93 -23.95 -20.74
C PHE A 11 2.42 -23.77 -19.31
N ILE A 12 2.37 -24.84 -18.54
CA ILE A 12 3.29 -25.02 -17.42
C ILE A 12 4.62 -25.42 -18.06
N GLY A 13 5.31 -24.44 -18.63
CA GLY A 13 6.73 -24.54 -18.90
C GLY A 13 7.41 -24.32 -17.56
N GLN A 14 8.01 -25.37 -17.02
CA GLN A 14 8.99 -25.29 -15.95
C GLN A 14 9.85 -24.06 -16.21
N ALA A 15 9.95 -23.19 -15.21
CA ALA A 15 10.97 -22.15 -15.18
C ALA A 15 12.30 -22.84 -15.38
N GLY A 16 12.76 -22.87 -16.61
CA GLY A 16 14.06 -23.35 -16.99
C GLY A 16 15.07 -22.46 -16.28
N ALA A 17 15.66 -23.00 -15.24
CA ALA A 17 16.89 -22.45 -14.70
C ALA A 17 17.81 -22.22 -15.89
N ILE A 18 18.19 -20.95 -16.10
CA ILE A 18 19.27 -20.61 -17.05
C ILE A 18 20.44 -21.51 -16.65
N PRO A 19 20.91 -22.43 -17.49
CA PRO A 19 21.98 -23.32 -17.09
C PRO A 19 23.23 -22.48 -16.86
N TYR A 20 23.65 -22.40 -15.61
CA TYR A 20 24.98 -21.97 -15.26
C TYR A 20 25.94 -23.00 -15.89
N ILE A 21 26.52 -22.64 -17.03
CA ILE A 21 27.57 -23.45 -17.69
C ILE A 21 28.79 -23.36 -16.75
N CYS A 22 28.89 -24.31 -15.86
CA CYS A 22 30.12 -24.57 -15.13
C CYS A 22 31.05 -25.36 -16.06
N SER A 23 31.80 -24.66 -16.88
CA SER A 23 32.93 -25.25 -17.64
C SER A 23 34.01 -25.64 -16.61
N LYS A 24 34.10 -26.94 -16.31
CA LYS A 24 35.28 -27.51 -15.71
C LYS A 24 36.40 -27.51 -16.74
N ASN A 25 37.25 -26.51 -16.71
CA ASN A 25 38.55 -26.57 -17.33
C ASN A 25 39.61 -26.70 -16.23
N SER A 26 40.16 -27.90 -16.09
CA SER A 26 41.38 -28.21 -15.38
C SER A 26 42.59 -27.65 -16.19
N GLY A 27 43.04 -26.49 -15.78
CA GLY A 27 44.28 -25.87 -16.28
C GLY A 27 44.71 -24.82 -15.29
N THR A 28 45.88 -24.96 -14.71
CA THR A 28 46.60 -23.98 -13.90
C THR A 28 46.74 -22.67 -14.68
N SER A 29 45.74 -21.82 -14.54
CA SER A 29 45.75 -20.44 -14.99
C SER A 29 45.70 -19.56 -13.77
N MET A 30 46.67 -18.64 -13.65
CA MET A 30 46.62 -17.55 -12.67
C MET A 30 45.21 -16.96 -12.69
N ALA A 31 44.48 -17.06 -11.58
CA ALA A 31 43.12 -16.60 -11.46
C ALA A 31 43.09 -15.11 -11.86
N ARG A 32 42.47 -14.83 -13.01
CA ARG A 32 42.15 -13.45 -13.40
C ARG A 32 41.46 -12.78 -12.25
N PRO A 33 41.87 -11.57 -11.81
CA PRO A 33 41.20 -10.90 -10.69
C PRO A 33 39.73 -10.83 -11.01
N VAL A 34 38.90 -11.31 -10.09
CA VAL A 34 37.43 -11.33 -10.24
C VAL A 34 36.97 -9.88 -10.39
N SER A 35 36.64 -9.46 -11.61
CA SER A 35 36.14 -8.13 -11.89
C SER A 35 34.75 -7.99 -11.28
N PHE A 36 34.61 -7.09 -10.29
CA PHE A 36 33.31 -6.74 -9.72
C PHE A 36 32.68 -5.60 -10.54
N THR A 37 31.97 -5.95 -11.61
CA THR A 37 31.22 -4.97 -12.39
C THR A 37 29.99 -4.48 -11.62
N LYS A 38 29.44 -3.33 -12.02
CA LYS A 38 28.20 -2.77 -11.41
C LYS A 38 27.06 -3.78 -11.48
N GLU A 39 26.90 -4.43 -12.61
CA GLU A 39 25.85 -5.41 -12.88
C GLU A 39 25.97 -6.62 -11.93
N ARG A 40 27.17 -7.08 -11.70
CA ARG A 40 27.44 -8.20 -10.78
C ARG A 40 27.14 -7.82 -9.34
N ILE A 41 27.47 -6.60 -8.92
CA ILE A 41 27.18 -6.10 -7.58
C ILE A 41 25.65 -5.95 -7.41
N ILE A 42 24.94 -5.39 -8.40
CA ILE A 42 23.47 -5.28 -8.40
C ILE A 42 22.83 -6.67 -8.33
N ALA A 43 23.27 -7.62 -9.15
CA ALA A 43 22.74 -8.98 -9.15
C ALA A 43 22.92 -9.67 -7.77
N ALA A 44 24.10 -9.53 -7.16
CA ALA A 44 24.35 -10.05 -5.81
C ALA A 44 23.47 -9.38 -4.75
N ALA A 45 23.23 -8.07 -4.86
CA ALA A 45 22.32 -7.34 -3.97
C ALA A 45 20.87 -7.80 -4.12
N ILE A 46 20.39 -8.01 -5.34
CA ILE A 46 19.05 -8.56 -5.63
C ILE A 46 18.91 -9.95 -5.03
N GLU A 47 19.88 -10.82 -5.23
CA GLU A 47 19.85 -12.18 -4.66
C GLU A 47 19.86 -12.17 -3.12
N LEU A 48 20.59 -11.23 -2.52
CA LEU A 48 20.57 -11.01 -1.07
C LEU A 48 19.16 -10.60 -0.58
N ILE A 49 18.50 -9.69 -1.30
CA ILE A 49 17.14 -9.24 -0.99
C ILE A 49 16.14 -10.39 -1.17
N ARG A 50 16.23 -11.19 -2.23
CA ARG A 50 15.36 -12.35 -2.45
C ARG A 50 15.34 -13.30 -1.27
N ARG A 51 16.52 -13.55 -0.70
CA ARG A 51 16.67 -14.51 0.43
C ARG A 51 16.27 -13.93 1.77
N ASN A 52 16.61 -12.66 2.03
CA ASN A 52 16.61 -12.12 3.39
C ASN A 52 15.74 -10.85 3.53
N GLY A 53 15.07 -10.40 2.47
CA GLY A 53 14.23 -9.20 2.43
C GLY A 53 15.01 -7.91 2.20
N PRO A 54 14.29 -6.79 1.92
CA PRO A 54 14.88 -5.50 1.58
C PRO A 54 15.83 -4.93 2.62
N ASP A 55 15.52 -5.11 3.90
CA ASP A 55 16.32 -4.60 5.04
C ASP A 55 17.69 -5.27 5.17
N SER A 56 17.88 -6.41 4.51
CA SER A 56 19.14 -7.12 4.51
C SER A 56 20.26 -6.42 3.72
N LEU A 57 19.91 -5.47 2.84
CA LEU A 57 20.86 -4.79 1.96
C LEU A 57 21.73 -3.78 2.72
N SER A 58 22.87 -4.26 3.17
CA SER A 58 23.92 -3.47 3.82
C SER A 58 25.29 -3.76 3.19
N ALA A 59 26.25 -2.84 3.36
CA ALA A 59 27.61 -3.06 2.87
C ALA A 59 28.23 -4.34 3.44
N ARG A 60 28.00 -4.61 4.73
CA ARG A 60 28.51 -5.81 5.41
C ARG A 60 27.95 -7.10 4.79
N ASN A 61 26.64 -7.18 4.62
CA ASN A 61 26.00 -8.39 4.10
C ASN A 61 26.34 -8.59 2.62
N LEU A 62 26.45 -7.51 1.85
CA LEU A 62 26.81 -7.58 0.44
C LEU A 62 28.26 -7.98 0.23
N THR A 63 29.22 -7.49 1.05
CA THR A 63 30.62 -7.93 0.98
C THR A 63 30.75 -9.40 1.33
N ALA A 64 30.01 -9.87 2.34
CA ALA A 64 29.95 -11.30 2.67
C ALA A 64 29.40 -12.14 1.49
N ALA A 65 28.31 -11.68 0.85
CA ALA A 65 27.73 -12.36 -0.31
C ALA A 65 28.66 -12.38 -1.54
N LEU A 66 29.44 -11.31 -1.74
CA LEU A 66 30.39 -11.21 -2.85
C LEU A 66 31.72 -11.95 -2.57
N GLY A 67 31.98 -12.34 -1.32
CA GLY A 67 33.27 -12.90 -0.90
C GLY A 67 34.42 -11.91 -1.07
N SER A 68 34.17 -10.61 -0.90
CA SER A 68 35.15 -9.52 -1.13
C SER A 68 35.13 -8.46 -0.03
N GLY A 69 36.11 -7.57 -0.05
CA GLY A 69 36.07 -6.36 0.77
C GLY A 69 35.08 -5.33 0.27
N ALA A 70 34.93 -4.19 0.96
CA ALA A 70 34.01 -3.13 0.60
C ALA A 70 34.49 -2.25 -0.59
N SER A 71 35.79 -2.28 -0.89
CA SER A 71 36.39 -1.45 -1.94
C SER A 71 35.71 -1.57 -3.32
N PRO A 72 35.38 -2.77 -3.83
CA PRO A 72 34.68 -2.90 -5.13
C PRO A 72 33.32 -2.23 -5.14
N ILE A 73 32.58 -2.24 -4.02
CA ILE A 73 31.26 -1.63 -3.91
C ILE A 73 31.41 -0.11 -4.04
N PHE A 74 32.27 0.50 -3.23
CA PHE A 74 32.44 1.95 -3.18
C PHE A 74 33.24 2.53 -4.36
N SER A 75 33.98 1.69 -5.09
CA SER A 75 34.57 2.09 -6.39
C SER A 75 33.51 2.14 -7.51
N SER A 76 32.46 1.32 -7.40
CA SER A 76 31.39 1.26 -8.40
C SER A 76 30.23 2.21 -8.08
N PHE A 77 29.96 2.42 -6.77
CA PHE A 77 28.86 3.26 -6.29
C PHE A 77 29.38 4.24 -5.24
N VAL A 78 29.06 5.54 -5.40
CA VAL A 78 29.53 6.60 -4.51
C VAL A 78 29.08 6.39 -3.06
N SER A 79 27.90 5.75 -2.88
CA SER A 79 27.31 5.51 -1.56
C SER A 79 26.42 4.25 -1.57
N MET A 80 26.03 3.79 -0.39
CA MET A 80 25.01 2.72 -0.27
C MET A 80 23.66 3.16 -0.83
N ASP A 81 23.30 4.43 -0.75
CA ASP A 81 22.05 4.94 -1.32
C ASP A 81 22.08 4.95 -2.85
N GLY A 82 23.24 5.24 -3.44
CA GLY A 82 23.47 5.10 -4.88
C GLY A 82 23.32 3.63 -5.34
N LEU A 83 23.83 2.68 -4.57
CA LEU A 83 23.63 1.25 -4.83
C LEU A 83 22.16 0.86 -4.67
N LYS A 84 21.49 1.26 -3.57
CA LYS A 84 20.06 0.97 -3.35
C LYS A 84 19.18 1.52 -4.49
N SER A 85 19.47 2.73 -4.96
CA SER A 85 18.76 3.32 -6.10
C SER A 85 18.96 2.51 -7.39
N ALA A 86 20.19 2.04 -7.66
CA ALA A 86 20.48 1.21 -8.83
C ALA A 86 19.82 -0.17 -8.73
N VAL A 87 19.79 -0.77 -7.55
CA VAL A 87 19.09 -2.04 -7.29
C VAL A 87 17.59 -1.86 -7.50
N LEU A 88 16.99 -0.80 -6.95
CA LEU A 88 15.56 -0.52 -7.14
C LEU A 88 15.22 -0.30 -8.62
N ALA A 89 16.06 0.42 -9.36
CA ALA A 89 15.87 0.63 -10.81
C ALA A 89 15.86 -0.70 -11.57
N GLU A 90 16.82 -1.60 -11.27
CA GLU A 90 16.88 -2.92 -11.89
C GLU A 90 15.68 -3.80 -11.52
N VAL A 91 15.24 -3.78 -10.26
CA VAL A 91 14.06 -4.53 -9.83
C VAL A 91 12.79 -3.98 -10.49
N LYS A 92 12.65 -2.66 -10.64
CA LYS A 92 11.55 -2.05 -11.40
C LYS A 92 11.60 -2.47 -12.88
N HIS A 93 12.77 -2.54 -13.48
CA HIS A 93 12.92 -3.02 -14.85
C HIS A 93 12.44 -4.47 -15.01
N GLN A 94 12.77 -5.37 -14.07
CA GLN A 94 12.28 -6.75 -14.06
C GLN A 94 10.76 -6.82 -13.88
N PHE A 95 10.21 -5.98 -13.01
CA PHE A 95 8.76 -5.85 -12.81
C PHE A 95 8.07 -5.37 -14.10
N HIS A 96 8.58 -4.31 -14.72
CA HIS A 96 8.03 -3.75 -15.95
C HIS A 96 8.06 -4.78 -17.09
N HIS A 97 9.15 -5.52 -17.23
CA HIS A 97 9.23 -6.59 -18.22
C HIS A 97 8.17 -7.68 -18.00
N ARG A 98 7.89 -8.05 -16.74
CA ARG A 98 6.80 -8.99 -16.42
C ARG A 98 5.43 -8.42 -16.81
N ILE A 99 5.20 -7.15 -16.58
CA ILE A 99 3.96 -6.46 -16.97
C ILE A 99 3.81 -6.43 -18.51
N GLU A 100 4.86 -6.16 -19.26
CA GLU A 100 4.84 -6.21 -20.74
C GLU A 100 4.44 -7.59 -21.27
N ILE A 101 4.96 -8.67 -20.66
CA ILE A 101 4.50 -10.03 -20.95
C ILE A 101 3.00 -10.17 -20.66
N GLY A 102 2.52 -9.60 -19.57
CA GLY A 102 1.09 -9.58 -19.23
C GLY A 102 0.22 -8.95 -20.31
N PHE A 103 0.65 -7.82 -20.87
CA PHE A 103 -0.08 -7.15 -21.96
C PHE A 103 -0.14 -7.99 -23.26
N SER A 104 0.75 -8.93 -23.46
CA SER A 104 0.68 -9.85 -24.60
C SER A 104 -0.41 -10.92 -24.47
N LEU A 105 -0.99 -11.08 -23.27
CA LEU A 105 -2.11 -11.99 -23.03
C LEU A 105 -3.43 -11.40 -23.54
N ASN A 106 -4.45 -12.23 -23.71
CA ASN A 106 -5.77 -11.80 -24.16
C ASN A 106 -6.83 -12.09 -23.08
N PRO A 107 -7.60 -11.08 -22.61
CA PRO A 107 -7.50 -9.65 -22.95
C PRO A 107 -6.31 -8.96 -22.22
N PRO A 108 -5.64 -7.98 -22.86
CA PRO A 108 -4.41 -7.38 -22.35
C PRO A 108 -4.53 -6.77 -20.95
N PHE A 109 -5.63 -6.06 -20.66
CA PHE A 109 -5.85 -5.45 -19.34
C PHE A 109 -5.95 -6.51 -18.22
N LYS A 110 -6.57 -7.66 -18.49
CA LYS A 110 -6.58 -8.78 -17.54
C LYS A 110 -5.17 -9.36 -17.37
N GLY A 111 -4.42 -9.48 -18.46
CA GLY A 111 -3.04 -9.93 -18.46
C GLY A 111 -2.12 -9.04 -17.63
N PHE A 112 -2.29 -7.71 -17.70
CA PHE A 112 -1.62 -6.75 -16.82
C PHE A 112 -1.86 -7.09 -15.34
N GLY A 113 -3.12 -7.21 -14.90
CA GLY A 113 -3.44 -7.52 -13.51
C GLY A 113 -2.90 -8.87 -13.04
N LEU A 114 -2.95 -9.89 -13.90
CA LEU A 114 -2.38 -11.21 -13.61
C LEU A 114 -0.85 -11.16 -13.46
N ALA A 115 -0.15 -10.43 -14.35
CA ALA A 115 1.30 -10.28 -14.29
C ALA A 115 1.75 -9.52 -13.03
N PHE A 116 0.97 -8.52 -12.61
CA PHE A 116 1.19 -7.78 -11.37
C PHE A 116 1.16 -8.71 -10.14
N VAL A 117 0.09 -9.48 -9.99
CA VAL A 117 -0.05 -10.41 -8.85
C VAL A 117 0.96 -11.54 -8.95
N TRP A 118 1.23 -12.06 -10.16
CA TRP A 118 2.22 -13.09 -10.38
C TRP A 118 3.63 -12.64 -9.97
N PHE A 119 4.04 -11.40 -10.29
CA PHE A 119 5.33 -10.88 -9.84
C PHE A 119 5.44 -10.90 -8.31
N ALA A 120 4.38 -10.48 -7.61
CA ALA A 120 4.35 -10.48 -6.15
C ALA A 120 4.43 -11.91 -5.56
N MET A 121 3.81 -12.89 -6.20
CA MET A 121 3.84 -14.30 -5.77
C MET A 121 5.21 -14.95 -6.01
N ASP A 122 5.84 -14.65 -7.15
CA ASP A 122 7.11 -15.23 -7.58
C ASP A 122 8.31 -14.56 -6.91
N GLU A 123 8.24 -13.25 -6.72
CA GLU A 123 9.30 -12.39 -6.18
C GLU A 123 8.83 -11.54 -4.98
N PRO A 124 8.36 -12.17 -3.88
CA PRO A 124 7.69 -11.45 -2.79
C PRO A 124 8.57 -10.39 -2.12
N GLN A 125 9.88 -10.63 -2.02
CA GLN A 125 10.80 -9.68 -1.39
C GLN A 125 11.15 -8.51 -2.34
N LEU A 126 11.17 -8.75 -3.64
CA LEU A 126 11.36 -7.69 -4.63
C LEU A 126 10.09 -6.84 -4.78
N TYR A 127 8.90 -7.45 -4.70
CA TYR A 127 7.64 -6.73 -4.62
C TYR A 127 7.61 -5.81 -3.39
N LYS A 128 8.00 -6.31 -2.21
CA LYS A 128 8.13 -5.48 -0.99
C LYS A 128 9.08 -4.30 -1.21
N LEU A 129 10.21 -4.50 -1.86
CA LEU A 129 11.16 -3.43 -2.16
C LEU A 129 10.54 -2.32 -3.02
N ILE A 130 9.76 -2.68 -4.06
CA ILE A 130 9.08 -1.70 -4.93
C ILE A 130 8.03 -0.93 -4.13
N MET A 131 7.17 -1.62 -3.40
CA MET A 131 6.02 -1.02 -2.74
C MET A 131 6.35 -0.29 -1.43
N SER A 132 7.48 -0.61 -0.80
CA SER A 132 7.94 0.04 0.44
C SER A 132 8.74 1.33 0.19
N ASN A 133 9.05 1.66 -1.06
CA ASN A 133 9.79 2.87 -1.37
C ASN A 133 8.90 4.09 -1.11
N PRO A 134 9.26 4.99 -0.15
CA PRO A 134 8.43 6.12 0.22
C PRO A 134 8.49 7.21 -0.86
N ALA A 135 7.84 7.01 -1.98
CA ALA A 135 7.59 8.11 -2.90
C ALA A 135 6.58 9.03 -2.21
N GLN A 136 6.97 10.28 -1.96
CA GLN A 136 6.01 11.31 -1.55
C GLN A 136 4.98 11.45 -2.66
N ALA A 137 3.76 11.02 -2.38
CA ALA A 137 2.64 11.11 -3.29
C ALA A 137 1.65 12.18 -2.81
N ALA A 138 1.16 12.99 -3.73
CA ALA A 138 0.18 14.04 -3.44
C ALA A 138 -1.25 13.47 -3.34
N SER A 139 -1.52 12.34 -4.02
CA SER A 139 -2.80 11.63 -4.02
C SER A 139 -2.58 10.12 -4.16
N PHE A 140 -3.68 9.35 -4.07
CA PHE A 140 -3.64 7.92 -4.34
C PHE A 140 -3.24 7.63 -5.80
N GLU A 141 -3.76 8.37 -6.74
CA GLU A 141 -3.46 8.23 -8.16
C GLU A 141 -1.96 8.49 -8.42
N ASP A 142 -1.39 9.57 -7.84
CA ASP A 142 0.03 9.88 -7.93
C ASP A 142 0.90 8.78 -7.29
N TYR A 143 0.44 8.18 -6.18
CA TYR A 143 1.11 7.02 -5.58
C TYR A 143 1.17 5.84 -6.56
N ILE A 144 0.05 5.51 -7.18
CA ILE A 144 -0.05 4.42 -8.13
C ILE A 144 0.84 4.67 -9.35
N ASP A 145 0.75 5.84 -9.94
CA ASP A 145 1.51 6.17 -11.15
C ASP A 145 3.04 6.12 -10.90
N LYS A 146 3.49 6.51 -9.71
CA LYS A 146 4.91 6.44 -9.31
C LYS A 146 5.42 5.02 -9.04
N HIS A 147 4.56 4.13 -8.53
CA HIS A 147 4.97 2.78 -8.13
C HIS A 147 4.72 1.73 -9.20
N VAL A 148 3.61 1.84 -9.93
CA VAL A 148 3.19 0.84 -10.90
C VAL A 148 3.47 1.29 -12.34
N GLY A 149 3.05 2.48 -12.72
CA GLY A 149 3.09 2.94 -14.10
C GLY A 149 2.03 2.27 -14.99
N PHE A 150 2.20 2.37 -16.33
CA PHE A 150 1.36 1.73 -17.35
C PHE A 150 -0.11 2.18 -17.40
N LYS A 151 -0.42 3.37 -16.86
CA LYS A 151 -1.80 3.88 -16.88
C LYS A 151 -2.33 3.99 -18.31
N GLU A 152 -1.56 4.58 -19.20
CA GLU A 152 -1.97 4.85 -20.58
C GLU A 152 -2.17 3.58 -21.39
N GLU A 153 -1.28 2.60 -21.24
CA GLU A 153 -1.40 1.28 -21.86
C GLU A 153 -2.63 0.52 -21.34
N CYS A 154 -2.90 0.61 -20.04
CA CYS A 154 -4.10 0.03 -19.43
C CYS A 154 -5.38 0.69 -19.95
N LEU A 155 -5.42 2.02 -20.01
CA LEU A 155 -6.58 2.74 -20.55
C LEU A 155 -6.83 2.42 -22.04
N ALA A 156 -5.76 2.33 -22.84
CA ALA A 156 -5.85 1.90 -24.24
C ALA A 156 -6.39 0.46 -24.36
N ALA A 157 -5.89 -0.46 -23.50
CA ALA A 157 -6.34 -1.86 -23.47
C ALA A 157 -7.82 -1.97 -23.02
N ILE A 158 -8.25 -1.18 -22.06
CA ILE A 158 -9.65 -1.07 -21.60
C ILE A 158 -10.54 -0.56 -22.73
N GLY A 159 -10.12 0.53 -23.38
CA GLY A 159 -10.86 1.11 -24.51
C GLY A 159 -11.05 0.11 -25.65
N LYS A 160 -9.97 -0.58 -26.04
CA LYS A 160 -10.00 -1.58 -27.11
C LYS A 160 -10.84 -2.82 -26.77
N SER A 161 -10.75 -3.31 -25.52
CA SER A 161 -11.36 -4.59 -25.13
C SER A 161 -12.80 -4.44 -24.62
N LEU A 162 -13.13 -3.32 -23.98
CA LEU A 162 -14.39 -3.12 -23.26
C LEU A 162 -15.22 -1.95 -23.80
N GLY A 163 -14.64 -1.11 -24.69
CA GLY A 163 -15.28 0.06 -25.25
C GLY A 163 -15.44 1.23 -24.27
N LEU A 164 -14.74 1.23 -23.13
CA LEU A 164 -14.78 2.30 -22.13
C LEU A 164 -13.73 3.36 -22.44
N GLN A 165 -14.06 4.63 -22.18
CA GLN A 165 -13.16 5.78 -22.36
C GLN A 165 -13.33 6.79 -21.22
N GLY A 166 -12.37 7.73 -21.11
CA GLY A 166 -12.44 8.83 -20.14
C GLY A 166 -12.57 8.32 -18.70
N ARG A 167 -13.47 8.96 -17.95
CA ARG A 167 -13.71 8.68 -16.52
C ARG A 167 -14.02 7.21 -16.22
N ASP A 168 -14.82 6.55 -17.06
CA ASP A 168 -15.21 5.16 -16.85
C ASP A 168 -14.02 4.19 -16.98
N ALA A 169 -13.14 4.45 -17.95
CA ALA A 169 -11.92 3.67 -18.14
C ALA A 169 -10.93 3.89 -16.98
N GLU A 170 -10.75 5.13 -16.54
CA GLU A 170 -9.90 5.45 -15.38
C GLU A 170 -10.44 4.82 -14.09
N MET A 171 -11.74 4.92 -13.86
CA MET A 171 -12.36 4.30 -12.69
C MET A 171 -12.14 2.79 -12.68
N LEU A 172 -12.37 2.09 -13.80
CA LEU A 172 -12.12 0.66 -13.90
C LEU A 172 -10.63 0.33 -13.66
N TYR A 173 -9.71 1.12 -14.22
CA TYR A 173 -8.27 0.97 -14.03
C TYR A 173 -7.90 1.00 -12.55
N TYR A 174 -8.25 2.07 -11.84
CA TYR A 174 -7.87 2.23 -10.43
C TYR A 174 -8.53 1.18 -9.52
N GLN A 175 -9.79 0.85 -9.75
CA GLN A 175 -10.48 -0.17 -8.96
C GLN A 175 -9.85 -1.55 -9.16
N MET A 176 -9.54 -1.92 -10.39
CA MET A 176 -8.91 -3.21 -10.66
C MET A 176 -7.47 -3.27 -10.16
N LEU A 177 -6.78 -2.15 -10.14
CA LEU A 177 -5.44 -2.07 -9.56
C LEU A 177 -5.46 -2.20 -8.04
N LEU A 178 -6.46 -1.63 -7.35
CA LEU A 178 -6.69 -1.88 -5.92
C LEU A 178 -6.91 -3.37 -5.63
N VAL A 179 -7.69 -4.05 -6.48
CA VAL A 179 -7.88 -5.51 -6.38
C VAL A 179 -6.54 -6.24 -6.58
N ALA A 180 -5.73 -5.83 -7.56
CA ALA A 180 -4.41 -6.41 -7.82
C ALA A 180 -3.46 -6.25 -6.63
N ILE A 181 -3.38 -5.03 -6.08
CA ILE A 181 -2.54 -4.73 -4.91
C ILE A 181 -3.01 -5.53 -3.70
N GLY A 182 -4.31 -5.60 -3.44
CA GLY A 182 -4.87 -6.37 -2.33
C GLY A 182 -4.55 -7.87 -2.43
N LEU A 183 -4.70 -8.46 -3.62
CA LEU A 183 -4.35 -9.86 -3.87
C LEU A 183 -2.84 -10.10 -3.73
N ALA A 184 -2.02 -9.24 -4.31
CA ALA A 184 -0.57 -9.31 -4.23
C ALA A 184 -0.12 -9.25 -2.77
N GLN A 185 -0.60 -8.27 -2.01
CA GLN A 185 -0.26 -8.11 -0.59
C GLN A 185 -0.68 -9.33 0.24
N THR A 186 -1.89 -9.86 0.00
CA THR A 186 -2.38 -11.04 0.70
C THR A 186 -1.49 -12.27 0.45
N CYS A 187 -1.02 -12.45 -0.79
CA CYS A 187 -0.09 -13.53 -1.13
C CYS A 187 1.28 -13.33 -0.49
N VAL A 188 1.81 -12.12 -0.53
CA VAL A 188 3.16 -11.78 -0.01
C VAL A 188 3.24 -11.90 1.51
N GLU A 189 2.16 -11.56 2.23
CA GLU A 189 2.09 -11.71 3.69
C GLU A 189 1.74 -13.14 4.13
N GLY A 190 1.54 -14.05 3.18
CA GLY A 190 1.19 -15.46 3.48
C GLY A 190 -0.25 -15.66 3.96
N GLY A 191 -1.12 -14.63 3.81
CA GLY A 191 -2.53 -14.69 4.20
C GLY A 191 -3.38 -15.61 3.31
N ALA A 192 -2.97 -15.82 2.07
CA ALA A 192 -3.60 -16.77 1.15
C ALA A 192 -2.58 -17.38 0.19
N GLN A 193 -2.76 -18.67 -0.10
CA GLN A 193 -2.04 -19.36 -1.16
C GLN A 193 -2.95 -19.44 -2.40
N LEU A 194 -2.89 -18.40 -3.22
CA LEU A 194 -3.66 -18.34 -4.46
C LEU A 194 -2.82 -18.87 -5.63
N ASN A 195 -3.48 -19.53 -6.59
CA ASN A 195 -2.89 -19.79 -7.89
C ASN A 195 -3.39 -18.79 -8.94
N LEU A 196 -2.73 -18.70 -10.09
CA LEU A 196 -3.10 -17.74 -11.13
C LEU A 196 -4.51 -17.95 -11.70
N GLY A 197 -5.05 -19.18 -11.65
CA GLY A 197 -6.44 -19.47 -12.03
C GLY A 197 -7.45 -18.79 -11.10
N GLN A 198 -7.23 -18.89 -9.78
CA GLN A 198 -8.04 -18.21 -8.77
C GLN A 198 -7.93 -16.69 -8.88
N VAL A 199 -6.72 -16.16 -9.07
CA VAL A 199 -6.50 -14.72 -9.33
C VAL A 199 -7.28 -14.30 -10.56
N SER A 200 -7.18 -15.04 -11.67
CA SER A 200 -7.91 -14.78 -12.93
C SER A 200 -9.43 -14.77 -12.73
N GLU A 201 -9.96 -15.68 -11.92
CA GLU A 201 -11.37 -15.74 -11.60
C GLU A 201 -11.84 -14.53 -10.80
N ILE A 202 -11.07 -14.13 -9.76
CA ILE A 202 -11.35 -12.94 -8.94
C ILE A 202 -11.35 -11.68 -9.82
N PHE A 203 -10.34 -11.51 -10.67
CA PHE A 203 -10.30 -10.39 -11.63
C PHE A 203 -11.53 -10.38 -12.53
N GLY A 204 -11.87 -11.52 -13.13
CA GLY A 204 -13.01 -11.62 -14.02
C GLY A 204 -14.35 -11.29 -13.36
N LYS A 205 -14.55 -11.69 -12.10
CA LYS A 205 -15.76 -11.36 -11.31
C LYS A 205 -15.83 -9.87 -11.03
N ASN A 206 -14.72 -9.26 -10.60
CA ASN A 206 -14.67 -7.82 -10.30
C ASN A 206 -14.89 -6.97 -11.56
N VAL A 207 -14.20 -7.27 -12.67
CA VAL A 207 -14.42 -6.54 -13.95
C VAL A 207 -15.88 -6.62 -14.37
N ARG A 208 -16.52 -7.80 -14.29
CA ARG A 208 -17.95 -7.92 -14.65
C ARG A 208 -18.84 -7.10 -13.73
N ALA A 209 -18.60 -7.09 -12.43
CA ALA A 209 -19.38 -6.30 -11.48
C ALA A 209 -19.26 -4.80 -11.78
N PHE A 210 -18.06 -4.29 -12.01
CA PHE A 210 -17.86 -2.88 -12.39
C PHE A 210 -18.50 -2.53 -13.73
N LEU A 211 -18.38 -3.39 -14.74
CA LEU A 211 -19.04 -3.17 -16.03
C LEU A 211 -20.56 -3.12 -15.92
N MET A 212 -21.16 -3.92 -15.04
CA MET A 212 -22.62 -3.85 -14.80
C MET A 212 -23.01 -2.50 -14.21
N VAL A 213 -22.27 -1.97 -13.26
CA VAL A 213 -22.52 -0.66 -12.64
C VAL A 213 -22.35 0.47 -13.66
N ILE A 214 -21.23 0.49 -14.38
CA ILE A 214 -20.96 1.51 -15.42
C ILE A 214 -22.05 1.50 -16.50
N ARG A 215 -22.44 0.33 -17.01
CA ARG A 215 -23.47 0.20 -18.05
C ARG A 215 -24.88 0.52 -17.58
N ALA A 216 -25.15 0.39 -16.28
CA ALA A 216 -26.42 0.83 -15.70
C ALA A 216 -26.52 2.36 -15.60
N GLY A 217 -25.46 3.11 -15.92
CA GLY A 217 -25.41 4.56 -15.76
C GLY A 217 -25.44 5.00 -14.29
N ALA A 218 -25.24 4.06 -13.36
CA ALA A 218 -25.13 4.36 -11.95
C ALA A 218 -23.71 4.88 -11.68
N ASP A 219 -23.59 6.06 -11.06
CA ASP A 219 -22.32 6.44 -10.48
C ASP A 219 -22.06 5.48 -9.30
N PRO A 220 -20.97 4.71 -9.32
CA PRO A 220 -20.66 3.79 -8.23
C PRO A 220 -20.56 4.50 -6.88
N VAL A 221 -20.19 5.78 -6.87
CA VAL A 221 -20.13 6.60 -5.66
C VAL A 221 -21.53 6.97 -5.20
N GLU A 222 -22.43 7.38 -6.11
CA GLU A 222 -23.82 7.70 -5.76
C GLU A 222 -24.62 6.48 -5.33
N SER A 223 -24.35 5.29 -5.87
CA SER A 223 -25.07 4.07 -5.47
C SER A 223 -24.64 3.52 -4.09
N PHE A 224 -23.47 3.93 -3.57
CA PHE A 224 -23.01 3.64 -2.22
C PHE A 224 -23.28 4.77 -1.23
N MET A 225 -23.55 5.99 -1.71
CA MET A 225 -24.01 7.07 -0.84
C MET A 225 -25.54 6.97 -0.70
N PRO A 226 -26.08 6.94 0.53
CA PRO A 226 -27.52 7.06 0.71
C PRO A 226 -27.98 8.37 0.07
N SER A 227 -28.96 8.30 -0.83
CA SER A 227 -29.59 9.46 -1.41
C SER A 227 -30.09 10.40 -0.30
N GLU A 228 -29.52 11.62 -0.27
CA GLU A 228 -30.00 12.77 0.49
C GLU A 228 -30.44 12.51 1.94
N GLY A 229 -29.47 12.38 2.80
CA GLY A 229 -29.51 12.53 4.23
C GLY A 229 -28.10 12.79 4.71
N PRO A 230 -27.84 13.35 5.91
CA PRO A 230 -26.52 13.26 6.47
C PRO A 230 -26.17 11.77 6.44
N GLY A 231 -25.08 11.43 5.72
CA GLY A 231 -24.59 10.05 5.64
C GLY A 231 -24.61 9.46 7.04
N PRO A 232 -24.80 8.14 7.20
CA PRO A 232 -24.79 7.56 8.53
C PRO A 232 -23.58 8.14 9.22
N ASP A 233 -23.80 8.89 10.30
CA ASP A 233 -22.73 9.21 11.22
C ASP A 233 -22.14 7.84 11.54
N ILE A 234 -21.08 7.46 10.81
CA ILE A 234 -20.29 6.31 11.22
C ILE A 234 -19.87 6.70 12.60
N ASP A 235 -20.54 6.10 13.60
CA ASP A 235 -20.25 6.45 14.97
C ASP A 235 -18.73 6.27 15.15
N VAL A 236 -18.14 7.15 15.89
CA VAL A 236 -16.69 7.19 16.08
C VAL A 236 -16.18 5.83 16.57
N GLU A 237 -17.00 5.06 17.25
CA GLU A 237 -16.72 3.72 17.75
C GLU A 237 -16.57 2.71 16.58
N THR A 238 -17.48 2.71 15.63
CA THR A 238 -17.40 1.92 14.38
C THR A 238 -16.19 2.34 13.53
N TYR A 239 -15.92 3.64 13.44
CA TYR A 239 -14.76 4.15 12.70
C TYR A 239 -13.42 3.79 13.37
N LEU A 240 -13.35 3.81 14.70
CA LEU A 240 -12.16 3.41 15.46
C LEU A 240 -11.94 1.89 15.43
N MET A 241 -13.01 1.09 15.41
CA MET A 241 -12.93 -0.37 15.22
C MET A 241 -12.41 -0.75 13.81
N MET A 242 -12.68 0.07 12.80
CA MET A 242 -12.20 -0.14 11.44
C MET A 242 -10.73 0.30 11.23
N ARG A 243 -10.10 0.99 12.19
CA ARG A 243 -8.73 1.50 12.04
C ARG A 243 -7.70 0.70 12.85
N PRO A 244 -6.82 -0.07 12.16
CA PRO A 244 -5.69 -0.76 12.81
C PRO A 244 -4.74 0.20 13.55
N LEU A 245 -4.68 1.48 13.15
CA LEU A 245 -3.77 2.48 13.73
C LEU A 245 -4.17 2.95 15.14
N ALA A 246 -5.47 3.00 15.46
CA ALA A 246 -5.91 3.30 16.83
C ALA A 246 -5.61 2.12 17.78
N GLY A 247 -5.71 0.89 17.27
CA GLY A 247 -5.36 -0.33 18.00
C GLY A 247 -3.86 -0.54 18.25
N GLN A 248 -2.99 0.22 17.57
CA GLN A 248 -1.53 0.16 17.77
C GLN A 248 -1.00 1.23 18.73
N ASN A 249 -1.81 2.22 19.12
CA ASN A 249 -1.37 3.23 20.07
C ASN A 249 -1.57 2.73 21.51
N HIS A 250 -0.45 2.43 22.17
CA HIS A 250 -0.43 1.88 23.52
C HIS A 250 -1.15 2.80 24.54
N LEU A 251 -0.96 4.11 24.45
CA LEU A 251 -1.62 5.08 25.33
C LEU A 251 -3.14 5.04 25.18
N LEU A 252 -3.64 5.00 23.94
CA LEU A 252 -5.08 4.91 23.66
C LEU A 252 -5.67 3.61 24.21
N GLN A 253 -5.01 2.47 24.00
CA GLN A 253 -5.43 1.18 24.54
C GLN A 253 -5.49 1.21 26.07
N GLU A 254 -4.48 1.79 26.73
CA GLU A 254 -4.45 1.96 28.18
C GLU A 254 -5.62 2.82 28.68
N LEU A 255 -5.87 3.96 28.03
CA LEU A 255 -6.95 4.87 28.40
C LEU A 255 -8.35 4.31 28.15
N TYR A 256 -8.52 3.44 27.13
CA TYR A 256 -9.79 2.73 26.91
C TYR A 256 -10.02 1.64 27.95
N ALA A 257 -8.99 0.86 28.27
CA ALA A 257 -9.10 -0.24 29.23
C ALA A 257 -9.28 0.25 30.66
N ALA A 258 -8.61 1.33 31.04
CA ALA A 258 -8.65 1.92 32.37
C ALA A 258 -8.61 3.46 32.28
N PRO A 259 -9.76 4.14 32.09
CA PRO A 259 -9.83 5.59 31.99
C PRO A 259 -9.26 6.27 33.24
N ARG A 260 -8.22 7.05 33.07
CA ARG A 260 -7.54 7.83 34.11
C ARG A 260 -7.27 9.24 33.60
N TYR A 261 -6.97 10.16 34.52
CA TYR A 261 -6.60 11.52 34.13
C TYR A 261 -5.45 11.55 33.16
N ILE A 262 -5.61 12.30 32.04
CA ILE A 262 -4.60 12.50 31.00
C ILE A 262 -3.60 13.56 31.48
N LYS A 263 -2.34 13.20 31.55
CA LYS A 263 -1.27 14.14 31.91
C LYS A 263 -1.00 15.11 30.74
N GLU A 264 -0.52 16.31 31.06
CA GLU A 264 -0.17 17.34 30.06
C GLU A 264 0.81 16.81 29.01
N THR A 265 1.72 15.92 29.38
CA THR A 265 2.70 15.29 28.49
C THR A 265 2.13 14.24 27.53
N GLU A 266 0.90 13.78 27.74
CA GLU A 266 0.25 12.74 26.94
C GLU A 266 -0.64 13.33 25.83
N TRP A 267 -1.09 14.59 25.98
CA TRP A 267 -1.90 15.27 24.98
C TRP A 267 -1.26 15.34 23.59
N PRO A 268 0.04 15.64 23.42
CA PRO A 268 0.67 15.67 22.09
C PRO A 268 0.58 14.33 21.35
N GLU A 269 0.56 13.21 22.06
CA GLU A 269 0.42 11.89 21.44
C GLU A 269 -1.02 11.67 20.94
N LEU A 270 -2.03 12.04 21.72
CA LEU A 270 -3.43 11.98 21.30
C LEU A 270 -3.72 12.94 20.13
N GLU A 271 -3.13 14.14 20.14
CA GLU A 271 -3.19 15.09 19.03
C GLU A 271 -2.57 14.49 17.77
N ARG A 272 -1.42 13.81 17.88
CA ARG A 272 -0.77 13.12 16.76
C ARG A 272 -1.66 12.01 16.19
N VAL A 273 -2.32 11.23 17.04
CA VAL A 273 -3.27 10.21 16.60
C VAL A 273 -4.40 10.85 15.82
N LEU A 274 -5.06 11.88 16.35
CA LEU A 274 -6.17 12.58 15.68
C LEU A 274 -5.74 13.24 14.36
N ARG A 275 -4.58 13.85 14.32
CA ARG A 275 -4.02 14.41 13.09
C ARG A 275 -3.88 13.33 12.02
N ASN A 276 -3.30 12.19 12.38
CA ASN A 276 -3.03 11.11 11.44
C ASN A 276 -4.29 10.32 11.06
N THR A 277 -5.30 10.32 11.93
CA THR A 277 -6.53 9.53 11.74
C THR A 277 -7.68 10.34 11.15
N ALA A 278 -7.83 11.59 11.53
CA ALA A 278 -8.97 12.41 11.14
C ALA A 278 -8.60 13.77 10.54
N GLY A 279 -7.29 14.06 10.39
CA GLY A 279 -6.81 15.38 9.94
C GLY A 279 -7.12 16.52 10.93
N ILE A 280 -7.56 16.20 12.16
CA ILE A 280 -7.99 17.17 13.17
C ILE A 280 -6.81 17.55 14.05
N THR A 281 -6.61 18.87 14.20
CA THR A 281 -5.63 19.43 15.10
C THR A 281 -6.29 20.49 16.01
N PRO A 282 -5.73 20.77 17.20
CA PRO A 282 -6.24 21.86 18.03
C PRO A 282 -6.30 23.20 17.30
N ASP A 283 -5.33 23.44 16.40
CA ASP A 283 -5.26 24.69 15.64
C ASP A 283 -6.30 24.76 14.52
N SER A 284 -6.61 23.63 13.86
CA SER A 284 -7.72 23.57 12.88
C SER A 284 -9.06 23.88 13.57
N LEU A 285 -9.32 23.26 14.74
CA LEU A 285 -10.52 23.50 15.52
C LEU A 285 -10.65 24.96 15.99
N ARG A 286 -9.54 25.61 16.41
CA ARG A 286 -9.55 27.03 16.77
C ARG A 286 -9.80 27.94 15.58
N LYS A 287 -9.27 27.58 14.41
CA LYS A 287 -9.47 28.34 13.18
C LYS A 287 -10.90 28.29 12.70
N GLU A 288 -11.52 27.11 12.76
CA GLU A 288 -12.93 26.90 12.37
C GLU A 288 -13.89 27.53 13.39
N HIS A 289 -13.57 27.44 14.67
CA HIS A 289 -14.43 27.89 15.77
C HIS A 289 -13.61 28.70 16.81
N PRO A 290 -13.38 30.00 16.57
CA PRO A 290 -12.53 30.84 17.42
C PRO A 290 -13.04 30.99 18.87
N GLY A 291 -14.32 30.66 19.11
CA GLY A 291 -14.94 30.74 20.44
C GLY A 291 -14.69 29.53 21.36
N LEU A 292 -13.97 28.50 20.90
CA LEU A 292 -13.69 27.30 21.70
C LEU A 292 -12.58 27.55 22.72
N THR A 293 -12.82 27.14 23.95
CA THR A 293 -11.78 27.11 25.00
C THR A 293 -10.90 25.86 24.84
N ARG A 294 -9.74 25.84 25.49
CA ARG A 294 -8.87 24.64 25.54
C ARG A 294 -9.63 23.41 26.05
N GLY A 295 -10.46 23.56 27.08
CA GLY A 295 -11.27 22.46 27.58
C GLY A 295 -12.31 21.97 26.59
N ASP A 296 -12.93 22.89 25.83
CA ASP A 296 -13.88 22.53 24.77
C ASP A 296 -13.17 21.70 23.67
N ILE A 297 -11.95 22.11 23.27
CA ILE A 297 -11.13 21.39 22.30
C ILE A 297 -10.78 19.98 22.79
N HIS A 298 -10.37 19.83 24.06
CA HIS A 298 -10.09 18.52 24.64
C HIS A 298 -11.32 17.60 24.64
N ILE A 299 -12.50 18.15 24.96
CA ILE A 299 -13.76 17.39 24.91
C ILE A 299 -14.06 16.95 23.47
N ILE A 300 -13.91 17.83 22.48
CA ILE A 300 -14.08 17.49 21.05
C ILE A 300 -13.11 16.40 20.63
N MET A 301 -11.83 16.54 21.02
CA MET A 301 -10.81 15.55 20.69
C MET A 301 -11.12 14.16 21.28
N LEU A 302 -11.53 14.10 22.55
CA LEU A 302 -11.91 12.86 23.22
C LEU A 302 -13.20 12.26 22.63
N ASP A 303 -14.12 13.12 22.21
CA ASP A 303 -15.33 12.71 21.50
C ASP A 303 -15.00 12.06 20.16
N ARG A 304 -14.10 12.69 19.39
CA ARG A 304 -13.60 12.18 18.11
C ARG A 304 -12.75 10.91 18.25
N LEU A 305 -12.16 10.68 19.42
CA LEU A 305 -11.51 9.43 19.79
C LEU A 305 -12.50 8.37 20.33
N GLY A 306 -13.81 8.65 20.45
CA GLY A 306 -14.84 7.68 20.83
C GLY A 306 -15.01 7.46 22.33
N PHE A 307 -14.45 8.32 23.18
CA PHE A 307 -14.66 8.20 24.64
C PHE A 307 -16.06 8.63 25.03
N SER A 308 -16.76 7.80 25.79
CA SER A 308 -18.06 8.12 26.37
C SER A 308 -17.97 9.30 27.35
N VAL A 309 -19.11 9.95 27.64
CA VAL A 309 -19.17 11.08 28.61
C VAL A 309 -18.58 10.72 29.97
N THR A 310 -18.79 9.49 30.42
CA THR A 310 -18.25 9.00 31.70
C THR A 310 -16.73 8.84 31.63
N GLN A 311 -16.22 8.28 30.52
CA GLN A 311 -14.78 8.16 30.29
C GLN A 311 -14.13 9.54 30.17
N GLN A 312 -14.72 10.46 29.38
CA GLN A 312 -14.23 11.84 29.26
C GLN A 312 -14.15 12.56 30.62
N ALA A 313 -15.12 12.34 31.47
CA ALA A 313 -15.10 12.89 32.84
C ALA A 313 -13.87 12.40 33.61
N ALA A 314 -13.58 11.10 33.57
CA ALA A 314 -12.41 10.52 34.22
C ALA A 314 -11.09 11.03 33.59
N LEU A 315 -11.04 11.10 32.27
CA LEU A 315 -9.86 11.53 31.48
C LEU A 315 -9.52 13.01 31.71
N LEU A 316 -10.54 13.85 31.90
CA LEU A 316 -10.40 15.29 32.15
C LEU A 316 -10.35 15.68 33.63
N GLY A 317 -10.61 14.74 34.56
CA GLY A 317 -10.69 15.00 35.99
C GLY A 317 -11.85 15.90 36.38
N ILE A 318 -12.99 15.84 35.66
CA ILE A 318 -14.19 16.64 35.90
C ILE A 318 -15.42 15.73 36.06
N SER A 319 -16.57 16.28 36.47
CA SER A 319 -17.80 15.49 36.58
C SER A 319 -18.47 15.24 35.22
N ALA A 320 -19.15 14.10 35.07
CA ALA A 320 -19.92 13.79 33.86
C ALA A 320 -20.99 14.85 33.51
N PRO A 321 -21.73 15.44 34.47
CA PRO A 321 -22.59 16.58 34.20
C PRO A 321 -21.88 17.81 33.67
N SER A 322 -20.58 18.03 34.05
CA SER A 322 -19.77 19.14 33.54
C SER A 322 -19.43 18.93 32.08
N VAL A 323 -19.10 17.68 31.65
CA VAL A 323 -18.89 17.32 30.26
C VAL A 323 -20.15 17.55 29.43
N THR A 324 -21.31 17.08 29.92
CA THR A 324 -22.60 17.27 29.25
C THR A 324 -22.96 18.75 29.07
N LYS A 325 -22.75 19.56 30.11
CA LYS A 325 -22.98 21.02 30.06
C LYS A 325 -22.04 21.71 29.08
N ALA A 326 -20.77 21.31 29.02
CA ALA A 326 -19.81 21.83 28.07
C ALA A 326 -20.21 21.47 26.61
N ARG A 327 -20.63 20.23 26.32
CA ARG A 327 -21.16 19.81 25.04
C ARG A 327 -22.39 20.60 24.59
N GLN A 328 -23.32 20.86 25.48
CA GLN A 328 -24.51 21.70 25.21
C GLN A 328 -24.09 23.13 24.83
N ARG A 329 -23.17 23.73 25.62
CA ARG A 329 -22.65 25.07 25.35
C ARG A 329 -21.90 25.15 23.99
N MET A 330 -21.19 24.09 23.61
CA MET A 330 -20.45 24.02 22.33
C MET A 330 -21.42 23.97 21.13
N LYS A 331 -22.56 23.28 21.24
CA LYS A 331 -23.56 23.26 20.15
C LYS A 331 -24.00 24.68 19.75
N THR A 332 -24.20 25.58 20.72
CA THR A 332 -24.55 26.98 20.44
C THR A 332 -23.39 27.86 19.94
N LYS A 333 -22.17 27.36 19.97
CA LYS A 333 -20.98 28.08 19.46
C LYS A 333 -20.53 27.61 18.07
N VAL A 334 -21.02 26.45 17.64
CA VAL A 334 -20.66 25.78 16.39
C VAL A 334 -21.76 25.97 15.33
N GLU A 335 -23.00 26.29 15.76
CA GLU A 335 -24.08 26.83 14.93
C GLU A 335 -23.85 28.33 14.67
#